data_feef71cd0d53ceefd1487a73e17d95ff
#
_entry.id   feef71cd0d53ceefd1487a73e17d95ff
#
_cell.length_a   1.000
_cell.length_b   1.000
_cell.length_c   1.000
_cell.angle_alpha   90.00
_cell.angle_beta   90.00
_cell.angle_gamma   90.00
#
_symmetry.space_group_name_H-M   'P 1'
#
loop_
_entity.id
_entity.type
_entity.pdbx_description
1 polymer ?
#
loop_
_entity_poly.entity_id
_entity_poly.type
_entity_poly.pdbx_seq_one_letter_code
_entity_poly.pdbx_strand_id
1 'polypeptide(L)'
;MYAPIYAKPDTSNIIIIADVHGDINRFKYILQDEGVIDKYDKWIAPPATTIIQLGDQIDPKDKKKEEDDAKHHFDMVYYTYKLEFLANHYNSTFINLIGNHEYYNLDRIRKNRELSHIIANRPIIKQIGDKLFCHASFKSIHYLIMQQYNISFQDINDLWYNYVKNYTLTPVEQYLVKMLITDIDSIIFTKTQDDASSINVLFNRINVTNMFVGHKITDYVRVKNNVWFLDQTLKEAFDRHIYTYVIIQNGEIIVKPLRKKWFFIDFYLF
;
A
#
# COMPACT_ATOMS: atom_id res chain seq x y z
N MET A 1 3.82 -11.56 -22.38
CA MET A 1 3.62 -11.86 -20.94
C MET A 1 2.43 -11.01 -20.52
N TYR A 2 1.28 -11.60 -20.24
CA TYR A 2 0.04 -10.87 -19.97
C TYR A 2 0.17 -10.15 -18.64
N ALA A 3 -0.09 -8.84 -18.60
CA ALA A 3 -0.40 -8.16 -17.35
C ALA A 3 -1.61 -8.87 -16.71
N PRO A 4 -1.62 -9.14 -15.40
CA PRO A 4 -2.78 -9.76 -14.78
C PRO A 4 -4.00 -8.86 -15.03
N ILE A 5 -5.03 -9.41 -15.65
CA ILE A 5 -6.33 -8.75 -15.72
C ILE A 5 -6.90 -8.83 -14.31
N TYR A 6 -6.68 -7.79 -13.52
CA TYR A 6 -7.26 -7.71 -12.18
C TYR A 6 -8.78 -7.72 -12.30
N ALA A 7 -9.44 -8.61 -11.55
CA ALA A 7 -10.87 -8.52 -11.35
C ALA A 7 -11.22 -7.07 -10.93
N LYS A 8 -12.34 -6.54 -11.42
CA LYS A 8 -12.75 -5.17 -11.04
C LYS A 8 -12.90 -5.13 -9.52
N PRO A 9 -12.15 -4.25 -8.82
CA PRO A 9 -12.19 -4.22 -7.36
C PRO A 9 -13.62 -3.99 -6.87
N ASP A 10 -14.07 -4.83 -5.96
CA ASP A 10 -15.35 -4.61 -5.29
C ASP A 10 -15.19 -3.49 -4.24
N THR A 11 -16.13 -2.57 -4.23
CA THR A 11 -16.17 -1.48 -3.26
C THR A 11 -16.86 -1.87 -1.95
N SER A 12 -17.49 -3.04 -1.89
CA SER A 12 -18.30 -3.46 -0.74
C SER A 12 -17.50 -4.14 0.37
N ASN A 13 -16.31 -4.70 0.05
CA ASN A 13 -15.47 -5.39 1.03
C ASN A 13 -13.98 -5.13 0.74
N ILE A 14 -13.40 -4.14 1.42
CA ILE A 14 -12.00 -3.76 1.26
C ILE A 14 -11.29 -3.88 2.62
N ILE A 15 -10.18 -4.61 2.66
CA ILE A 15 -9.28 -4.70 3.80
C ILE A 15 -8.07 -3.80 3.50
N ILE A 16 -7.75 -2.86 4.41
CA ILE A 16 -6.70 -1.88 4.21
C ILE A 16 -5.61 -2.09 5.26
N ILE A 17 -4.39 -2.34 4.80
CA ILE A 17 -3.21 -2.59 5.64
C ILE A 17 -2.16 -1.53 5.29
N ALA A 18 -1.62 -0.86 6.30
CA ALA A 18 -0.58 0.14 6.12
C ALA A 18 0.83 -0.47 5.98
N ASP A 19 1.83 0.29 6.33
CA ASP A 19 3.25 -0.03 6.26
C ASP A 19 3.59 -1.32 7.02
N VAL A 20 4.33 -2.23 6.41
CA VAL A 20 4.64 -3.54 7.00
C VAL A 20 6.13 -3.77 7.24
N HIS A 21 7.01 -3.05 6.52
CA HIS A 21 8.46 -3.04 6.74
C HIS A 21 9.08 -4.44 6.92
N GLY A 22 8.79 -5.35 5.98
CA GLY A 22 9.34 -6.70 5.95
C GLY A 22 8.74 -7.69 6.96
N ASP A 23 7.80 -7.29 7.81
CA ASP A 23 7.23 -8.16 8.85
C ASP A 23 6.15 -9.09 8.30
N ILE A 24 6.57 -10.11 7.57
CA ILE A 24 5.67 -11.11 6.96
C ILE A 24 4.80 -11.81 8.00
N ASN A 25 5.33 -12.11 9.19
CA ASN A 25 4.60 -12.87 10.18
C ASN A 25 3.41 -12.08 10.72
N ARG A 26 3.62 -10.81 11.10
CA ARG A 26 2.53 -9.95 11.56
C ARG A 26 1.54 -9.62 10.45
N PHE A 27 2.02 -9.44 9.23
CA PHE A 27 1.17 -9.29 8.06
C PHE A 27 0.25 -10.51 7.86
N LYS A 28 0.79 -11.73 7.96
CA LYS A 28 0.01 -12.96 7.90
C LYS A 28 -1.07 -13.03 8.99
N TYR A 29 -0.75 -12.60 10.21
CA TYR A 29 -1.76 -12.58 11.29
C TYR A 29 -2.96 -11.69 10.96
N ILE A 30 -2.74 -10.53 10.33
CA ILE A 30 -3.85 -9.67 9.90
C ILE A 30 -4.71 -10.39 8.84
N LEU A 31 -4.07 -11.00 7.86
CA LEU A 31 -4.78 -11.74 6.81
C LEU A 31 -5.54 -12.95 7.35
N GLN A 32 -5.00 -13.63 8.37
CA GLN A 32 -5.67 -14.75 9.04
C GLN A 32 -6.84 -14.27 9.91
N ASP A 33 -6.69 -13.16 10.62
CA ASP A 33 -7.77 -12.58 11.45
C ASP A 33 -8.98 -12.17 10.62
N GLU A 34 -8.75 -11.67 9.40
CA GLU A 34 -9.79 -11.33 8.43
C GLU A 34 -10.25 -12.52 7.54
N GLY A 35 -9.72 -13.72 7.77
CA GLY A 35 -10.10 -14.89 6.99
C GLY A 35 -9.72 -14.80 5.51
N VAL A 36 -8.64 -14.08 5.20
CA VAL A 36 -8.10 -14.02 3.83
C VAL A 36 -7.29 -15.25 3.51
N ILE A 37 -6.46 -15.70 4.46
CA ILE A 37 -5.67 -16.92 4.37
C ILE A 37 -5.90 -17.79 5.62
N ASP A 38 -5.69 -19.09 5.49
CA ASP A 38 -5.64 -20.00 6.65
C ASP A 38 -4.21 -20.07 7.24
N LYS A 39 -4.03 -20.88 8.29
CA LYS A 39 -2.74 -21.09 8.97
C LYS A 39 -1.65 -21.73 8.08
N TYR A 40 -2.00 -22.21 6.90
CA TYR A 40 -1.09 -22.79 5.91
C TYR A 40 -0.85 -21.85 4.73
N ASP A 41 -1.19 -20.57 4.85
CA ASP A 41 -1.14 -19.55 3.78
C ASP A 41 -2.01 -19.89 2.55
N LYS A 42 -3.04 -20.72 2.71
CA LYS A 42 -3.99 -21.00 1.67
C LYS A 42 -5.04 -19.92 1.62
N TRP A 43 -5.34 -19.41 0.43
CA TRP A 43 -6.40 -18.42 0.22
C TRP A 43 -7.78 -19.01 0.56
N ILE A 44 -8.53 -18.34 1.42
CA ILE A 44 -9.87 -18.74 1.88
C ILE A 44 -10.89 -17.59 1.84
N ALA A 45 -10.47 -16.37 1.46
CA ALA A 45 -11.39 -15.26 1.35
C ALA A 45 -12.47 -15.52 0.30
N PRO A 46 -13.70 -15.04 0.54
CA PRO A 46 -14.78 -15.13 -0.45
C PRO A 46 -14.40 -14.34 -1.72
N PRO A 47 -14.98 -14.71 -2.89
CA PRO A 47 -14.84 -13.93 -4.11
C PRO A 47 -15.22 -12.46 -3.89
N ALA A 48 -14.67 -11.58 -4.73
CA ALA A 48 -14.86 -10.13 -4.66
C ALA A 48 -14.27 -9.46 -3.40
N THR A 49 -13.45 -10.15 -2.61
CA THR A 49 -12.68 -9.51 -1.54
C THR A 49 -11.55 -8.67 -2.12
N THR A 50 -11.43 -7.43 -1.69
CA THR A 50 -10.33 -6.53 -2.09
C THR A 50 -9.41 -6.28 -0.90
N ILE A 51 -8.11 -6.50 -1.07
CA ILE A 51 -7.07 -6.17 -0.09
C ILE A 51 -6.18 -5.08 -0.68
N ILE A 52 -5.89 -4.05 0.11
CA ILE A 52 -4.99 -2.97 -0.26
C ILE A 52 -3.91 -2.82 0.80
N GLN A 53 -2.67 -2.95 0.39
CA GLN A 53 -1.49 -2.64 1.19
C GLN A 53 -0.90 -1.30 0.70
N LEU A 54 -0.67 -0.36 1.62
CA LEU A 54 -0.42 1.06 1.31
C LEU A 54 1.05 1.43 1.03
N GLY A 55 1.92 0.45 0.72
CA GLY A 55 3.35 0.69 0.44
C GLY A 55 4.25 0.43 1.65
N ASP A 56 5.55 0.68 1.50
CA ASP A 56 6.58 0.38 2.50
C ASP A 56 6.56 -1.08 2.96
N GLN A 57 6.72 -1.98 2.01
CA GLN A 57 6.77 -3.42 2.27
C GLN A 57 8.13 -3.89 2.75
N ILE A 58 9.19 -3.18 2.39
CA ILE A 58 10.59 -3.51 2.63
C ILE A 58 11.21 -2.62 3.71
N ASP A 59 12.48 -2.85 4.02
CA ASP A 59 13.27 -2.14 5.03
C ASP A 59 12.71 -2.29 6.46
N PRO A 60 13.07 -3.39 7.16
CA PRO A 60 12.72 -3.55 8.56
C PRO A 60 13.29 -2.40 9.39
N LYS A 61 12.45 -1.79 10.24
CA LYS A 61 12.86 -0.67 11.12
C LYS A 61 13.87 -1.08 12.22
N ASP A 62 14.18 -2.37 12.34
CA ASP A 62 15.08 -2.89 13.38
C ASP A 62 16.53 -3.01 12.86
N LYS A 63 17.35 -1.99 13.12
CA LYS A 63 18.75 -1.91 12.68
C LYS A 63 19.66 -3.07 13.13
N LYS A 64 19.26 -3.83 14.16
CA LYS A 64 20.03 -5.00 14.64
C LYS A 64 19.93 -6.23 13.73
N LYS A 65 19.02 -6.21 12.76
CA LYS A 65 18.79 -7.29 11.79
C LYS A 65 19.39 -7.00 10.41
N GLU A 66 19.97 -5.83 10.18
CA GLU A 66 20.43 -5.40 8.85
C GLU A 66 21.49 -6.32 8.22
N GLU A 67 22.30 -7.02 8.98
CA GLU A 67 23.35 -7.92 8.42
C GLU A 67 22.80 -9.29 8.03
N ASP A 68 21.85 -9.86 8.77
CA ASP A 68 21.19 -11.12 8.43
C ASP A 68 20.06 -10.93 7.38
N ASP A 69 19.49 -9.74 7.29
CA ASP A 69 18.32 -9.42 6.46
C ASP A 69 18.64 -9.16 4.98
N ALA A 70 19.91 -9.01 4.61
CA ALA A 70 20.27 -8.77 3.19
C ALA A 70 19.74 -9.88 2.24
N LYS A 71 19.58 -11.10 2.74
CA LYS A 71 19.05 -12.25 2.00
C LYS A 71 17.53 -12.25 1.90
N HIS A 72 16.83 -11.74 2.92
CA HIS A 72 15.38 -11.77 3.07
C HIS A 72 14.70 -10.42 2.83
N HIS A 73 15.48 -9.42 2.45
CA HIS A 73 15.05 -8.03 2.30
C HIS A 73 13.83 -7.85 1.39
N PHE A 74 13.68 -8.70 0.36
CA PHE A 74 12.57 -8.64 -0.58
C PHE A 74 11.54 -9.77 -0.43
N ASP A 75 11.66 -10.62 0.59
CA ASP A 75 10.75 -11.76 0.78
C ASP A 75 9.28 -11.30 0.89
N MET A 76 9.05 -10.14 1.53
CA MET A 76 7.72 -9.55 1.62
C MET A 76 7.13 -9.21 0.24
N VAL A 77 7.96 -8.71 -0.68
CA VAL A 77 7.54 -8.38 -2.05
C VAL A 77 7.12 -9.65 -2.80
N TYR A 78 7.91 -10.72 -2.70
CA TYR A 78 7.59 -12.01 -3.31
C TYR A 78 6.36 -12.67 -2.68
N TYR A 79 6.25 -12.57 -1.35
CA TYR A 79 5.09 -13.10 -0.65
C TYR A 79 3.80 -12.40 -1.08
N THR A 80 3.79 -11.08 -1.12
CA THR A 80 2.61 -10.31 -1.56
C THR A 80 2.33 -10.49 -3.05
N TYR A 81 3.35 -10.68 -3.89
CA TYR A 81 3.16 -11.04 -5.30
C TYR A 81 2.46 -12.39 -5.47
N LYS A 82 2.83 -13.39 -4.65
CA LYS A 82 2.08 -14.65 -4.61
C LYS A 82 0.61 -14.43 -4.22
N LEU A 83 0.33 -13.56 -3.26
CA LEU A 83 -1.04 -13.23 -2.84
C LEU A 83 -1.82 -12.50 -3.95
N GLU A 84 -1.19 -11.61 -4.73
CA GLU A 84 -1.81 -10.98 -5.89
C GLU A 84 -2.29 -12.03 -6.91
N PHE A 85 -1.46 -13.04 -7.17
CA PHE A 85 -1.81 -14.15 -8.07
C PHE A 85 -2.96 -15.00 -7.50
N LEU A 86 -2.90 -15.37 -6.22
CA LEU A 86 -3.94 -16.16 -5.56
C LEU A 86 -5.26 -15.40 -5.52
N ALA A 87 -5.26 -14.12 -5.16
CA ALA A 87 -6.46 -13.28 -5.17
C ALA A 87 -7.16 -13.32 -6.53
N ASN A 88 -6.41 -13.09 -7.60
CA ASN A 88 -6.95 -13.13 -8.96
C ASN A 88 -7.53 -14.52 -9.32
N HIS A 89 -6.85 -15.60 -8.93
CA HIS A 89 -7.34 -16.97 -9.15
C HIS A 89 -8.68 -17.25 -8.45
N TYR A 90 -8.91 -16.63 -7.29
CA TYR A 90 -10.14 -16.76 -6.50
C TYR A 90 -11.16 -15.62 -6.74
N ASN A 91 -11.08 -14.92 -7.86
CA ASN A 91 -11.95 -13.77 -8.20
C ASN A 91 -11.97 -12.68 -7.12
N SER A 92 -10.83 -12.44 -6.50
CA SER A 92 -10.57 -11.39 -5.53
C SER A 92 -9.47 -10.47 -6.05
N THR A 93 -9.18 -9.39 -5.34
CA THR A 93 -8.18 -8.42 -5.76
C THR A 93 -7.21 -8.17 -4.61
N PHE A 94 -5.90 -8.24 -4.88
CA PHE A 94 -4.86 -7.83 -3.95
C PHE A 94 -4.03 -6.73 -4.62
N ILE A 95 -3.99 -5.53 -4.02
CA ILE A 95 -3.29 -4.37 -4.54
C ILE A 95 -2.20 -3.97 -3.54
N ASN A 96 -0.97 -3.93 -4.00
CA ASN A 96 0.15 -3.39 -3.25
C ASN A 96 0.52 -2.04 -3.85
N LEU A 97 0.47 -0.99 -3.06
CA LEU A 97 0.96 0.32 -3.48
C LEU A 97 2.48 0.42 -3.29
N ILE A 98 3.06 1.42 -3.91
CA ILE A 98 4.46 1.79 -3.76
C ILE A 98 4.59 2.85 -2.68
N GLY A 99 5.51 2.62 -1.74
CA GLY A 99 5.95 3.60 -0.76
C GLY A 99 7.34 4.15 -1.04
N ASN A 100 7.83 5.01 -0.15
CA ASN A 100 9.14 5.62 -0.31
C ASN A 100 10.30 4.62 -0.06
N HIS A 101 10.09 3.55 0.69
CA HIS A 101 11.12 2.53 0.89
C HIS A 101 11.36 1.70 -0.38
N GLU A 102 10.36 1.41 -1.18
CA GLU A 102 10.54 0.81 -2.50
C GLU A 102 11.38 1.73 -3.40
N TYR A 103 11.14 3.05 -3.37
CA TYR A 103 11.94 4.02 -4.13
C TYR A 103 13.39 4.07 -3.64
N TYR A 104 13.64 4.11 -2.33
CA TYR A 104 15.01 4.13 -1.77
C TYR A 104 15.83 2.90 -2.17
N ASN A 105 15.19 1.77 -2.43
CA ASN A 105 15.82 0.52 -2.84
C ASN A 105 15.84 0.30 -4.37
N LEU A 106 15.48 1.32 -5.16
CA LEU A 106 15.26 1.16 -6.60
C LEU A 106 16.50 0.66 -7.35
N ASP A 107 17.70 1.07 -6.97
CA ASP A 107 18.96 0.59 -7.59
C ASP A 107 19.18 -0.92 -7.36
N ARG A 108 18.79 -1.43 -6.19
CA ARG A 108 18.83 -2.87 -5.87
C ARG A 108 17.74 -3.62 -6.63
N ILE A 109 16.54 -3.06 -6.68
CA ILE A 109 15.38 -3.59 -7.39
C ILE A 109 15.68 -3.73 -8.88
N ARG A 110 16.26 -2.73 -9.52
CA ARG A 110 16.62 -2.72 -10.95
C ARG A 110 17.63 -3.79 -11.34
N LYS A 111 18.52 -4.20 -10.43
CA LYS A 111 19.49 -5.28 -10.66
C LYS A 111 18.86 -6.67 -10.72
N ASN A 112 17.65 -6.83 -10.20
CA ASN A 112 16.89 -8.08 -10.26
C ASN A 112 15.71 -7.92 -11.23
N ARG A 113 15.74 -8.64 -12.34
CA ARG A 113 14.73 -8.53 -13.42
C ARG A 113 13.31 -8.86 -12.96
N GLU A 114 13.16 -9.89 -12.13
CA GLU A 114 11.86 -10.32 -11.59
C GLU A 114 11.31 -9.29 -10.62
N LEU A 115 12.11 -8.87 -9.64
CA LEU A 115 11.75 -7.87 -8.66
C LEU A 115 11.40 -6.52 -9.31
N SER A 116 12.21 -6.10 -10.29
CA SER A 116 11.92 -4.91 -11.11
C SER A 116 10.59 -5.03 -11.87
N HIS A 117 10.25 -6.24 -12.33
CA HIS A 117 8.95 -6.46 -12.97
C HIS A 117 7.80 -6.34 -11.97
N ILE A 118 7.92 -6.95 -10.80
CA ILE A 118 6.90 -6.90 -9.75
C ILE A 118 6.67 -5.45 -9.32
N ILE A 119 7.71 -4.74 -8.93
CA ILE A 119 7.63 -3.38 -8.38
C ILE A 119 7.17 -2.37 -9.43
N ALA A 120 7.58 -2.50 -10.70
CA ALA A 120 7.14 -1.62 -11.77
C ALA A 120 5.62 -1.69 -12.01
N ASN A 121 4.99 -2.86 -11.81
CA ASN A 121 3.57 -3.05 -12.04
C ASN A 121 2.69 -2.66 -10.83
N ARG A 122 3.27 -2.26 -9.70
CA ARG A 122 2.51 -1.80 -8.54
C ARG A 122 2.19 -0.31 -8.64
N PRO A 123 0.97 0.11 -8.34
CA PRO A 123 0.56 1.49 -8.51
C PRO A 123 1.10 2.40 -7.41
N ILE A 124 1.34 3.66 -7.75
CA ILE A 124 1.61 4.78 -6.82
C ILE A 124 0.33 5.24 -6.14
N ILE A 125 -0.77 5.22 -6.89
CA ILE A 125 -2.06 5.72 -6.46
C ILE A 125 -3.17 4.87 -7.07
N LYS A 126 -4.22 4.61 -6.28
CA LYS A 126 -5.37 3.84 -6.74
C LYS A 126 -6.67 4.45 -6.23
N GLN A 127 -7.61 4.65 -7.14
CA GLN A 127 -9.00 4.98 -6.78
C GLN A 127 -9.89 3.75 -6.98
N ILE A 128 -10.74 3.47 -6.00
CA ILE A 128 -11.77 2.42 -6.04
C ILE A 128 -13.08 3.03 -5.60
N GLY A 129 -14.02 3.18 -6.52
CA GLY A 129 -15.23 3.94 -6.27
C GLY A 129 -14.91 5.38 -5.86
N ASP A 130 -15.40 5.78 -4.72
CA ASP A 130 -15.18 7.09 -4.10
C ASP A 130 -14.06 7.09 -3.04
N LYS A 131 -13.20 6.08 -3.03
CA LYS A 131 -12.08 5.96 -2.09
C LYS A 131 -10.75 6.07 -2.83
N LEU A 132 -9.83 6.86 -2.28
CA LEU A 132 -8.49 7.06 -2.81
C LEU A 132 -7.45 6.43 -1.88
N PHE A 133 -6.49 5.74 -2.46
CA PHE A 133 -5.42 5.04 -1.76
C PHE A 133 -4.08 5.49 -2.33
N CYS A 134 -3.17 5.94 -1.47
CA CYS A 134 -1.78 6.25 -1.80
C CYS A 134 -0.91 6.09 -0.55
N HIS A 135 0.41 6.04 -0.72
CA HIS A 135 1.28 5.80 0.42
C HIS A 135 1.30 6.98 1.40
N ALA A 136 1.64 8.19 0.95
CA ALA A 136 1.79 9.33 1.85
C ALA A 136 0.63 10.33 1.77
N SER A 137 0.40 10.96 0.63
CA SER A 137 -0.75 11.83 0.42
C SER A 137 -0.92 12.25 -1.03
N PHE A 138 -2.16 12.50 -1.43
CA PHE A 138 -2.49 13.20 -2.67
C PHE A 138 -3.04 14.58 -2.35
N LYS A 139 -2.36 15.65 -2.83
CA LYS A 139 -2.62 17.05 -2.47
C LYS A 139 -3.15 17.84 -3.66
N SER A 140 -3.73 19.01 -3.39
CA SER A 140 -4.22 19.94 -4.41
C SER A 140 -3.17 20.30 -5.44
N ILE A 141 -1.90 20.43 -5.03
CA ILE A 141 -0.80 20.70 -5.96
C ILE A 141 -0.61 19.56 -6.98
N HIS A 142 -0.73 18.30 -6.55
CA HIS A 142 -0.64 17.16 -7.46
C HIS A 142 -1.78 17.16 -8.48
N TYR A 143 -3.00 17.50 -8.03
CA TYR A 143 -4.14 17.64 -8.90
C TYR A 143 -3.95 18.77 -9.93
N LEU A 144 -3.42 19.92 -9.52
CA LEU A 144 -3.12 21.03 -10.44
C LEU A 144 -2.10 20.63 -11.50
N ILE A 145 -1.07 19.89 -11.13
CA ILE A 145 -0.10 19.34 -12.09
C ILE A 145 -0.81 18.37 -13.06
N MET A 146 -1.67 17.49 -12.56
CA MET A 146 -2.44 16.57 -13.42
C MET A 146 -3.30 17.34 -14.42
N GLN A 147 -3.98 18.40 -13.99
CA GLN A 147 -4.80 19.23 -14.87
C GLN A 147 -3.94 19.98 -15.92
N GLN A 148 -2.81 20.56 -15.50
CA GLN A 148 -1.92 21.28 -16.39
C GLN A 148 -1.38 20.40 -17.54
N TYR A 149 -1.07 19.16 -17.25
CA TYR A 149 -0.49 18.20 -18.21
C TYR A 149 -1.53 17.22 -18.78
N ASN A 150 -2.81 17.38 -18.39
CA ASN A 150 -3.91 16.51 -18.82
C ASN A 150 -3.62 15.01 -18.62
N ILE A 151 -3.15 14.65 -17.41
CA ILE A 151 -2.82 13.27 -17.03
C ILE A 151 -3.80 12.74 -15.98
N SER A 152 -4.03 11.44 -16.02
CA SER A 152 -4.85 10.66 -15.10
C SER A 152 -4.02 9.99 -14.00
N PHE A 153 -4.68 9.34 -13.03
CA PHE A 153 -4.01 8.46 -12.07
C PHE A 153 -3.31 7.28 -12.74
N GLN A 154 -3.85 6.79 -13.86
CA GLN A 154 -3.20 5.71 -14.60
C GLN A 154 -1.90 6.20 -15.24
N ASP A 155 -1.88 7.41 -15.79
CA ASP A 155 -0.64 7.97 -16.36
C ASP A 155 0.45 8.16 -15.30
N ILE A 156 0.10 8.50 -14.04
CA ILE A 156 1.06 8.52 -12.94
C ILE A 156 1.64 7.12 -12.68
N ASN A 157 0.82 6.09 -12.69
CA ASN A 157 1.28 4.72 -12.52
C ASN A 157 2.14 4.25 -13.70
N ASP A 158 1.83 4.66 -14.92
CA ASP A 158 2.61 4.37 -16.11
C ASP A 158 3.97 5.11 -16.11
N LEU A 159 4.01 6.34 -15.60
CA LEU A 159 5.27 7.06 -15.35
C LEU A 159 6.17 6.30 -14.36
N TRP A 160 5.59 5.77 -13.27
CA TRP A 160 6.32 4.92 -12.34
C TRP A 160 6.85 3.67 -13.02
N TYR A 161 6.02 2.96 -13.78
CA TYR A 161 6.44 1.79 -14.54
C TYR A 161 7.64 2.08 -15.43
N ASN A 162 7.55 3.14 -16.26
CA ASN A 162 8.61 3.55 -17.16
C ASN A 162 9.90 3.93 -16.41
N TYR A 163 9.75 4.63 -15.27
CA TYR A 163 10.87 5.04 -14.42
C TYR A 163 11.58 3.84 -13.79
N VAL A 164 10.84 2.86 -13.25
CA VAL A 164 11.44 1.63 -12.69
C VAL A 164 12.15 0.82 -13.77
N LYS A 165 11.57 0.72 -14.97
CA LYS A 165 12.14 0.00 -16.11
C LYS A 165 13.32 0.73 -16.77
N ASN A 166 13.66 1.91 -16.29
CA ASN A 166 14.73 2.74 -16.82
C ASN A 166 14.55 3.04 -18.33
N TYR A 167 13.30 3.24 -18.75
CA TYR A 167 13.01 3.70 -20.10
C TYR A 167 13.41 5.16 -20.26
N THR A 168 13.74 5.55 -21.49
CA THR A 168 14.06 6.96 -21.78
C THR A 168 12.80 7.81 -21.61
N LEU A 169 12.83 8.70 -20.64
CA LEU A 169 11.75 9.64 -20.36
C LEU A 169 11.99 10.97 -21.09
N THR A 170 10.94 11.55 -21.64
CA THR A 170 10.95 12.93 -22.15
C THR A 170 11.21 13.93 -21.01
N PRO A 171 11.65 15.17 -21.31
CA PRO A 171 11.82 16.20 -20.27
C PRO A 171 10.55 16.46 -19.43
N VAL A 172 9.36 16.37 -20.05
CA VAL A 172 8.08 16.51 -19.35
C VAL A 172 7.84 15.33 -18.40
N GLU A 173 8.06 14.10 -18.86
CA GLU A 173 7.91 12.91 -17.99
C GLU A 173 8.91 12.91 -16.83
N GLN A 174 10.14 13.35 -17.04
CA GLN A 174 11.14 13.54 -15.97
C GLN A 174 10.66 14.54 -14.92
N TYR A 175 10.09 15.68 -15.37
CA TYR A 175 9.48 16.66 -14.49
C TYR A 175 8.30 16.06 -13.70
N LEU A 176 7.40 15.35 -14.36
CA LEU A 176 6.24 14.71 -13.73
C LEU A 176 6.65 13.63 -12.72
N VAL A 177 7.62 12.77 -13.05
CA VAL A 177 8.19 11.79 -12.12
C VAL A 177 8.76 12.50 -10.89
N LYS A 178 9.51 13.57 -11.08
CA LYS A 178 10.05 14.36 -9.97
C LYS A 178 8.93 14.86 -9.06
N MET A 179 7.99 15.60 -9.61
CA MET A 179 6.96 16.32 -8.83
C MET A 179 5.93 15.40 -8.19
N LEU A 180 5.55 14.31 -8.86
CA LEU A 180 4.47 13.42 -8.41
C LEU A 180 4.96 12.19 -7.65
N ILE A 181 6.22 11.76 -7.86
CA ILE A 181 6.70 10.47 -7.36
C ILE A 181 7.95 10.60 -6.48
N THR A 182 8.97 11.37 -6.87
CA THR A 182 10.30 11.29 -6.23
C THR A 182 10.71 12.49 -5.39
N ASP A 183 10.03 13.62 -5.50
CA ASP A 183 10.27 14.80 -4.66
C ASP A 183 9.76 14.60 -3.23
N ILE A 184 10.30 15.35 -2.28
CA ILE A 184 9.91 15.29 -0.86
C ILE A 184 8.44 15.65 -0.61
N ASP A 185 7.83 16.41 -1.50
CA ASP A 185 6.40 16.76 -1.44
C ASP A 185 5.51 15.90 -2.36
N SER A 186 6.04 14.84 -2.95
CA SER A 186 5.33 13.94 -3.85
C SER A 186 4.34 13.01 -3.13
N ILE A 187 3.61 12.23 -3.91
CA ILE A 187 2.54 11.31 -3.44
C ILE A 187 3.07 10.25 -2.47
N ILE A 188 4.35 9.83 -2.59
CA ILE A 188 4.94 8.80 -1.72
C ILE A 188 5.83 9.34 -0.60
N PHE A 189 6.08 10.65 -0.54
CA PHE A 189 7.00 11.24 0.45
C PHE A 189 6.38 12.28 1.37
N THR A 190 5.33 12.98 0.92
CA THR A 190 4.84 14.15 1.67
C THR A 190 4.28 13.79 3.05
N LYS A 191 4.77 14.46 4.08
CA LYS A 191 4.25 14.35 5.46
C LYS A 191 3.17 15.39 5.78
N THR A 192 2.89 16.29 4.83
CA THR A 192 1.94 17.37 5.00
C THR A 192 0.62 17.06 4.30
N GLN A 193 -0.45 17.60 4.85
CA GLN A 193 -1.79 17.54 4.26
C GLN A 193 -2.25 18.95 3.91
N ASP A 194 -3.12 19.06 2.93
CA ASP A 194 -3.84 20.30 2.68
C ASP A 194 -4.74 20.65 3.88
N ASP A 195 -5.12 21.91 3.99
CA ASP A 195 -6.14 22.32 4.94
C ASP A 195 -7.55 21.76 4.57
N ALA A 196 -8.50 21.85 5.49
CA ALA A 196 -9.81 21.25 5.32
C ALA A 196 -10.56 21.78 4.09
N SER A 197 -10.42 23.06 3.77
CA SER A 197 -11.09 23.67 2.62
C SER A 197 -10.52 23.18 1.30
N SER A 198 -9.20 23.14 1.20
CA SER A 198 -8.47 22.63 0.02
C SER A 198 -8.73 21.14 -0.22
N ILE A 199 -8.74 20.30 0.84
CA ILE A 199 -9.09 18.88 0.73
C ILE A 199 -10.53 18.69 0.24
N ASN A 200 -11.49 19.42 0.76
CA ASN A 200 -12.89 19.30 0.31
C ASN A 200 -13.04 19.67 -1.17
N VAL A 201 -12.39 20.74 -1.60
CA VAL A 201 -12.38 21.13 -3.03
C VAL A 201 -11.74 20.03 -3.88
N LEU A 202 -10.58 19.50 -3.45
CA LEU A 202 -9.89 18.43 -4.14
C LEU A 202 -10.77 17.18 -4.26
N PHE A 203 -11.36 16.72 -3.16
CA PHE A 203 -12.20 15.52 -3.13
C PHE A 203 -13.41 15.63 -4.05
N ASN A 204 -14.06 16.79 -4.07
CA ASN A 204 -15.16 17.05 -5.01
C ASN A 204 -14.69 17.00 -6.47
N ARG A 205 -13.49 17.53 -6.78
CA ARG A 205 -12.92 17.54 -8.14
C ARG A 205 -12.59 16.16 -8.68
N ILE A 206 -12.13 15.26 -7.81
CA ILE A 206 -11.74 13.89 -8.19
C ILE A 206 -12.81 12.85 -7.83
N ASN A 207 -13.99 13.28 -7.36
CA ASN A 207 -15.09 12.41 -6.95
C ASN A 207 -14.66 11.36 -5.89
N VAL A 208 -14.05 11.84 -4.80
CA VAL A 208 -13.56 11.05 -3.67
C VAL A 208 -14.21 11.54 -2.37
N THR A 209 -14.55 10.63 -1.48
CA THR A 209 -15.09 10.95 -0.15
C THR A 209 -14.07 10.70 0.96
N ASN A 210 -13.16 9.74 0.77
CA ASN A 210 -12.14 9.39 1.75
C ASN A 210 -10.81 9.05 1.07
N MET A 211 -9.70 9.43 1.70
CA MET A 211 -8.35 9.05 1.31
C MET A 211 -7.69 8.23 2.43
N PHE A 212 -7.05 7.13 2.08
CA PHE A 212 -6.35 6.23 3.01
C PHE A 212 -4.85 6.27 2.73
N VAL A 213 -4.06 6.52 3.79
CA VAL A 213 -2.60 6.72 3.70
C VAL A 213 -1.85 5.98 4.82
N GLY A 214 -0.61 5.60 4.52
CA GLY A 214 0.42 5.11 5.43
C GLY A 214 1.42 6.20 5.80
N HIS A 215 2.72 5.88 5.74
CA HIS A 215 3.89 6.75 5.81
C HIS A 215 4.04 7.56 7.09
N LYS A 216 3.00 8.19 7.56
CA LYS A 216 3.02 9.05 8.75
C LYS A 216 2.65 8.26 9.97
N ILE A 217 3.66 7.90 10.77
CA ILE A 217 3.48 7.15 12.01
C ILE A 217 2.50 7.85 12.95
N THR A 218 1.53 7.08 13.44
CA THR A 218 0.54 7.48 14.43
C THR A 218 0.40 6.40 15.51
N ASP A 219 0.01 6.77 16.73
CA ASP A 219 -0.19 5.78 17.81
C ASP A 219 -1.44 4.91 17.60
N TYR A 220 -2.39 5.38 16.79
CA TYR A 220 -3.64 4.70 16.46
C TYR A 220 -4.16 5.22 15.12
N VAL A 221 -5.10 4.54 14.49
CA VAL A 221 -5.75 5.03 13.27
C VAL A 221 -6.35 6.41 13.53
N ARG A 222 -5.89 7.40 12.79
CA ARG A 222 -6.27 8.79 12.94
C ARG A 222 -7.00 9.29 11.70
N VAL A 223 -8.08 10.04 11.90
CA VAL A 223 -8.84 10.67 10.79
C VAL A 223 -8.78 12.19 10.94
N LYS A 224 -8.45 12.87 9.84
CA LYS A 224 -8.52 14.33 9.75
C LYS A 224 -9.00 14.71 8.35
N ASN A 225 -10.09 15.48 8.27
CA ASN A 225 -10.66 15.94 7.00
C ASN A 225 -10.90 14.79 5.99
N ASN A 226 -11.46 13.67 6.45
CA ASN A 226 -11.67 12.44 5.67
C ASN A 226 -10.40 11.81 5.09
N VAL A 227 -9.22 12.18 5.60
CA VAL A 227 -7.95 11.49 5.37
C VAL A 227 -7.68 10.57 6.56
N TRP A 228 -7.48 9.30 6.27
CA TRP A 228 -7.26 8.20 7.22
C TRP A 228 -5.78 7.86 7.25
N PHE A 229 -5.12 8.10 8.39
CA PHE A 229 -3.70 7.79 8.64
C PHE A 229 -3.62 6.45 9.35
N LEU A 230 -3.02 5.45 8.70
CA LEU A 230 -3.06 4.07 9.16
C LEU A 230 -1.70 3.53 9.63
N ASP A 231 -0.58 4.19 9.35
CA ASP A 231 0.74 3.70 9.78
C ASP A 231 0.89 3.80 11.30
N GLN A 232 0.94 2.65 11.97
CA GLN A 232 1.09 2.51 13.42
C GLN A 232 2.42 1.85 13.79
N THR A 233 3.38 1.80 12.86
CA THR A 233 4.61 1.04 13.05
C THR A 233 4.29 -0.39 13.49
N LEU A 234 3.97 -1.25 12.53
CA LEU A 234 3.36 -2.58 12.72
C LEU A 234 3.96 -3.37 13.90
N LYS A 235 5.30 -3.37 14.04
CA LYS A 235 5.99 -4.08 15.11
C LYS A 235 5.63 -3.54 16.48
N GLU A 236 5.79 -2.23 16.73
CA GLU A 236 5.55 -1.60 18.02
C GLU A 236 4.08 -1.69 18.44
N ALA A 237 3.16 -1.51 17.49
CA ALA A 237 1.73 -1.62 17.76
C ALA A 237 1.33 -3.06 18.11
N PHE A 238 1.94 -4.06 17.46
CA PHE A 238 1.74 -5.47 17.80
C PHE A 238 2.29 -5.81 19.19
N ASP A 239 3.52 -5.38 19.49
CA ASP A 239 4.17 -5.66 20.77
C ASP A 239 3.38 -5.04 21.93
N ARG A 240 2.71 -3.90 21.71
CA ARG A 240 1.79 -3.27 22.67
C ARG A 240 0.37 -3.83 22.63
N HIS A 241 0.05 -4.76 21.74
CA HIS A 241 -1.29 -5.32 21.53
C HIS A 241 -2.38 -4.27 21.19
N ILE A 242 -1.99 -3.19 20.51
CA ILE A 242 -2.89 -2.08 20.16
C ILE A 242 -3.04 -1.92 18.63
N TYR A 243 -2.46 -2.82 17.84
CA TYR A 243 -2.53 -2.71 16.39
C TYR A 243 -3.98 -2.76 15.91
N THR A 244 -4.31 -1.81 15.05
CA THR A 244 -5.60 -1.75 14.38
C THR A 244 -5.39 -1.64 12.87
N TYR A 245 -6.33 -2.14 12.11
CA TYR A 245 -6.39 -2.00 10.65
C TYR A 245 -7.80 -1.55 10.26
N VAL A 246 -8.00 -1.21 9.01
CA VAL A 246 -9.27 -0.67 8.55
C VAL A 246 -9.90 -1.60 7.54
N ILE A 247 -11.21 -1.81 7.68
CA ILE A 247 -12.00 -2.46 6.64
C ILE A 247 -13.11 -1.52 6.17
N ILE A 248 -13.48 -1.67 4.90
CA ILE A 248 -14.72 -1.09 4.36
C ILE A 248 -15.66 -2.25 4.08
N GLN A 249 -16.80 -2.26 4.74
CA GLN A 249 -17.80 -3.31 4.58
C GLN A 249 -19.16 -2.67 4.35
N ASN A 250 -19.81 -3.00 3.24
CA ASN A 250 -21.12 -2.42 2.85
C ASN A 250 -21.15 -0.90 2.86
N GLY A 251 -20.03 -0.26 2.49
CA GLY A 251 -19.87 1.21 2.47
C GLY A 251 -19.48 1.83 3.82
N GLU A 252 -19.52 1.09 4.92
CA GLU A 252 -19.08 1.56 6.24
C GLU A 252 -17.57 1.36 6.41
N ILE A 253 -16.90 2.35 7.01
CA ILE A 253 -15.47 2.28 7.36
C ILE A 253 -15.35 1.87 8.82
N ILE A 254 -14.73 0.74 9.07
CA ILE A 254 -14.62 0.14 10.40
C ILE A 254 -13.14 0.01 10.77
N VAL A 255 -12.76 0.55 11.95
CA VAL A 255 -11.45 0.31 12.55
C VAL A 255 -11.53 -0.95 13.38
N LYS A 256 -10.75 -1.96 13.02
CA LYS A 256 -10.72 -3.24 13.74
C LYS A 256 -9.46 -3.39 14.57
N PRO A 257 -9.56 -3.73 15.85
CA PRO A 257 -8.41 -4.19 16.63
C PRO A 257 -8.04 -5.61 16.20
N LEU A 258 -6.75 -5.92 16.09
CA LEU A 258 -6.30 -7.28 15.85
C LEU A 258 -6.66 -8.17 17.04
N ARG A 259 -7.28 -9.32 16.80
CA ARG A 259 -7.78 -10.21 17.86
C ARG A 259 -6.68 -11.05 18.47
N LYS A 260 -6.57 -11.05 19.80
CA LYS A 260 -5.56 -11.75 20.61
C LYS A 260 -5.54 -13.29 20.52
N LYS A 261 -6.40 -13.96 19.77
CA LYS A 261 -6.67 -15.41 19.92
C LYS A 261 -5.51 -16.37 19.62
N TRP A 262 -4.35 -15.92 19.12
CA TRP A 262 -3.32 -16.83 18.62
C TRP A 262 -1.99 -16.87 19.38
N PHE A 263 -1.83 -16.09 20.48
CA PHE A 263 -0.55 -16.03 21.19
C PHE A 263 -0.34 -17.12 22.26
N PHE A 264 -1.25 -18.08 22.47
CA PHE A 264 -1.17 -19.01 23.61
C PHE A 264 -1.07 -20.50 23.27
N ILE A 265 -0.87 -20.94 22.01
CA ILE A 265 -0.90 -22.39 21.71
C ILE A 265 0.47 -23.00 21.38
N ASP A 266 1.53 -22.27 21.06
CA ASP A 266 2.78 -22.87 20.60
C ASP A 266 3.97 -22.82 21.59
N PHE A 267 3.76 -22.55 22.89
CA PHE A 267 4.87 -22.56 23.87
C PHE A 267 4.84 -23.70 24.89
N TYR A 268 3.95 -24.67 24.75
CA TYR A 268 4.01 -25.88 25.58
C TYR A 268 3.79 -27.13 24.72
N LEU A 269 4.85 -27.59 24.08
CA LEU A 269 5.11 -29.00 23.74
C LEU A 269 6.48 -29.06 23.06
N PHE A 270 7.51 -29.10 23.89
CA PHE A 270 8.72 -29.96 23.88
C PHE A 270 9.75 -29.38 24.81
#